data_72cba3227bb6fcaa068428c619bdde97
#
_entry.id   72cba3227bb6fcaa068428c619bdde97
#
_cell.length_a   1.000
_cell.length_b   1.000
_cell.length_c   1.000
_cell.angle_alpha   90.00
_cell.angle_beta   90.00
_cell.angle_gamma   90.00
#
_symmetry.space_group_name_H-M   'P 1'
#
loop_
_entity.id
_entity.type
_entity.pdbx_description
1 polymer ?
#
loop_
_entity_poly.entity_id
_entity_poly.type
_entity_poly.pdbx_seq_one_letter_code
_entity_poly.pdbx_strand_id
1 'polypeptide(L)'
;MVRLVLVSFSLLLAGCGEPAISPPGDTQPGKQGGVAIATSTGEPSAPHTSAEWQIWAYSTASPSFISGNAAVVDGANSVLREGTNGWTCLPANPRGMSDPGSGWNDAHEAMPLCADEEGMKWVAAYLAGDRPQLDRDAIVWMLHGDMGEDNTTPLVMSQAEAA
;
A
#
# COMPACT_ATOMS: atom_id res chain seq x y z
N MET A 1 -61.67 -0.72 17.98
CA MET A 1 -61.51 -2.02 18.62
C MET A 1 -60.15 -2.58 18.22
N VAL A 2 -59.16 -2.43 19.08
CA VAL A 2 -57.78 -2.88 18.83
C VAL A 2 -57.58 -4.17 19.62
N ARG A 3 -57.28 -5.27 18.94
CA ARG A 3 -56.95 -6.55 19.60
C ARG A 3 -55.43 -6.61 19.82
N LEU A 4 -55.06 -6.60 21.10
CA LEU A 4 -53.73 -6.82 21.60
C LEU A 4 -53.45 -8.33 21.62
N VAL A 5 -52.44 -8.81 20.85
CA VAL A 5 -51.97 -10.20 20.90
C VAL A 5 -50.71 -10.22 21.74
N LEU A 6 -50.80 -10.83 22.92
CA LEU A 6 -49.67 -11.13 23.80
C LEU A 6 -49.01 -12.43 23.30
N VAL A 7 -47.73 -12.32 22.89
CA VAL A 7 -46.88 -13.48 22.59
C VAL A 7 -46.00 -13.73 23.80
N SER A 8 -46.25 -14.83 24.49
CA SER A 8 -45.44 -15.34 25.60
C SER A 8 -44.17 -15.99 25.06
N PHE A 9 -43.01 -15.50 25.45
CA PHE A 9 -41.70 -16.06 25.13
C PHE A 9 -41.25 -16.96 26.29
N SER A 10 -41.27 -18.27 26.08
CA SER A 10 -40.74 -19.25 27.05
C SER A 10 -39.23 -19.38 26.91
N LEU A 11 -38.52 -19.09 27.98
CA LEU A 11 -37.08 -19.20 28.11
C LEU A 11 -36.72 -20.66 28.45
N LEU A 12 -36.09 -21.38 27.55
CA LEU A 12 -35.48 -22.68 27.78
C LEU A 12 -33.96 -22.48 28.06
N LEU A 13 -33.59 -22.69 29.31
CA LEU A 13 -32.21 -22.84 29.73
C LEU A 13 -31.74 -24.26 29.39
N ALA A 14 -30.80 -24.39 28.46
CA ALA A 14 -30.08 -25.63 28.20
C ALA A 14 -28.61 -25.46 28.59
N GLY A 15 -28.13 -26.43 29.39
CA GLY A 15 -26.89 -26.41 30.15
C GLY A 15 -25.61 -26.40 29.31
N CYS A 16 -24.61 -25.85 29.94
CA CYS A 16 -23.20 -25.90 29.52
C CYS A 16 -22.65 -27.33 29.60
N GLY A 17 -22.28 -27.86 28.44
CA GLY A 17 -21.39 -29.01 28.34
C GLY A 17 -20.12 -28.54 27.65
N GLU A 18 -19.02 -28.50 28.42
CA GLU A 18 -17.68 -28.14 27.94
C GLU A 18 -17.06 -29.33 27.19
N PRO A 19 -16.72 -29.24 25.89
CA PRO A 19 -15.96 -30.30 25.25
C PRO A 19 -14.47 -30.13 25.54
N ALA A 20 -13.85 -31.16 26.07
CA ALA A 20 -12.42 -31.29 26.27
C ALA A 20 -11.72 -31.20 24.91
N ILE A 21 -10.82 -30.18 24.75
CA ILE A 21 -9.99 -30.01 23.59
C ILE A 21 -8.78 -30.93 23.75
N SER A 22 -8.72 -31.98 22.92
CA SER A 22 -7.50 -32.76 22.69
C SER A 22 -6.56 -31.95 21.79
N PRO A 23 -5.23 -31.95 22.01
CA PRO A 23 -4.30 -31.25 21.15
C PRO A 23 -4.24 -31.91 19.77
N PRO A 24 -4.25 -31.15 18.68
CA PRO A 24 -4.07 -31.71 17.33
C PRO A 24 -2.64 -32.19 17.13
N GLY A 25 -2.52 -33.42 16.64
CA GLY A 25 -1.27 -34.03 16.24
C GLY A 25 -0.62 -33.27 15.08
N ASP A 26 0.70 -33.22 15.12
CA ASP A 26 1.59 -32.74 14.05
C ASP A 26 1.26 -33.40 12.72
N THR A 27 0.61 -32.66 11.83
CA THR A 27 0.57 -32.99 10.41
C THR A 27 1.28 -31.87 9.68
N GLN A 28 2.54 -32.12 9.35
CA GLN A 28 3.40 -31.26 8.57
C GLN A 28 2.83 -31.14 7.15
N PRO A 29 2.36 -29.98 6.69
CA PRO A 29 2.03 -29.81 5.28
C PRO A 29 3.30 -29.63 4.46
N GLY A 30 3.32 -30.30 3.32
CA GLY A 30 4.42 -30.34 2.38
C GLY A 30 4.93 -28.97 1.97
N LYS A 31 6.24 -28.90 1.75
CA LYS A 31 6.96 -27.81 1.10
C LYS A 31 6.28 -27.41 -0.22
N GLN A 32 5.51 -26.36 -0.20
CA GLN A 32 5.30 -25.55 -1.38
C GLN A 32 6.37 -24.44 -1.34
N GLY A 33 7.25 -24.48 -2.33
CA GLY A 33 8.29 -23.48 -2.53
C GLY A 33 7.66 -22.14 -2.92
N GLY A 34 7.15 -21.41 -1.95
CA GLY A 34 6.94 -19.98 -2.05
C GLY A 34 8.32 -19.33 -1.80
N VAL A 35 8.83 -18.63 -2.78
CA VAL A 35 9.95 -17.72 -2.57
C VAL A 35 9.44 -16.70 -1.55
N ALA A 36 9.80 -16.89 -0.27
CA ALA A 36 9.64 -15.87 0.74
C ALA A 36 10.58 -14.74 0.31
N ILE A 37 10.05 -13.70 -0.32
CA ILE A 37 10.75 -12.44 -0.47
C ILE A 37 10.89 -11.93 0.97
N ALA A 38 12.05 -12.17 1.56
CA ALA A 38 12.43 -11.56 2.82
C ALA A 38 12.33 -10.04 2.59
N THR A 39 11.37 -9.41 3.24
CA THR A 39 11.31 -7.95 3.33
C THR A 39 12.55 -7.55 4.12
N SER A 40 13.63 -7.23 3.42
CA SER A 40 14.81 -6.66 4.02
C SER A 40 14.37 -5.36 4.66
N THR A 41 14.51 -5.24 5.97
CA THR A 41 14.12 -4.04 6.73
C THR A 41 15.09 -2.87 6.49
N GLY A 42 16.11 -3.05 5.67
CA GLY A 42 17.12 -2.06 5.35
C GLY A 42 17.23 -1.82 3.84
N GLU A 43 17.82 -0.69 3.49
CA GLU A 43 18.12 -0.35 2.11
C GLU A 43 19.04 -1.40 1.46
N PRO A 44 18.67 -1.91 0.27
CA PRO A 44 19.53 -2.82 -0.48
C PRO A 44 20.80 -2.11 -0.96
N SER A 45 21.91 -2.83 -0.99
CA SER A 45 23.16 -2.32 -1.58
C SER A 45 23.18 -2.37 -3.12
N ALA A 46 22.04 -2.64 -3.73
CA ALA A 46 21.86 -2.71 -5.18
C ALA A 46 21.87 -1.29 -5.80
N PRO A 47 22.22 -1.13 -7.08
CA PRO A 47 22.09 0.14 -7.77
C PRO A 47 20.67 0.72 -7.68
N HIS A 48 20.53 2.03 -7.52
CA HIS A 48 19.23 2.70 -7.35
C HIS A 48 18.35 2.64 -8.61
N THR A 49 18.90 2.25 -9.75
CA THR A 49 18.16 1.94 -10.97
C THR A 49 17.67 0.50 -11.04
N SER A 50 18.07 -0.36 -10.08
CA SER A 50 17.66 -1.76 -10.08
C SER A 50 16.20 -1.94 -9.58
N ALA A 51 15.53 -2.97 -10.09
CA ALA A 51 14.20 -3.31 -9.60
C ALA A 51 14.20 -3.64 -8.09
N GLU A 52 15.27 -4.24 -7.56
CA GLU A 52 15.40 -4.56 -6.15
C GLU A 52 15.34 -3.30 -5.28
N TRP A 53 16.16 -2.30 -5.61
CA TRP A 53 16.18 -1.04 -4.88
C TRP A 53 14.86 -0.28 -5.03
N GLN A 54 14.32 -0.18 -6.25
CA GLN A 54 13.06 0.51 -6.52
C GLN A 54 11.88 -0.12 -5.76
N ILE A 55 11.80 -1.46 -5.71
CA ILE A 55 10.79 -2.16 -4.93
C ILE A 55 10.91 -1.81 -3.45
N TRP A 56 12.13 -1.80 -2.90
CA TRP A 56 12.36 -1.39 -1.52
C TRP A 56 11.96 0.06 -1.31
N ALA A 57 12.51 0.98 -2.09
CA ALA A 57 12.31 2.43 -1.92
C ALA A 57 10.82 2.80 -2.02
N TYR A 58 10.11 2.30 -3.04
CA TYR A 58 8.70 2.66 -3.25
C TYR A 58 7.79 1.99 -2.21
N SER A 59 8.17 0.84 -1.69
CA SER A 59 7.44 0.20 -0.59
C SER A 59 7.54 0.96 0.74
N THR A 60 8.53 1.84 0.93
CA THR A 60 8.65 2.64 2.15
C THR A 60 7.58 3.73 2.28
N ALA A 61 6.82 3.99 1.22
CA ALA A 61 5.75 4.99 1.21
C ALA A 61 4.59 4.69 2.16
N SER A 62 4.41 3.45 2.58
CA SER A 62 3.31 3.04 3.46
C SER A 62 3.76 2.02 4.50
N PRO A 63 2.94 1.79 5.56
CA PRO A 63 3.20 0.72 6.51
C PRO A 63 3.34 -0.64 5.83
N SER A 64 4.19 -1.52 6.36
CA SER A 64 4.53 -2.82 5.77
C SER A 64 3.33 -3.76 5.56
N PHE A 65 2.27 -3.65 6.38
CA PHE A 65 1.05 -4.43 6.19
C PHE A 65 0.27 -4.04 4.93
N ILE A 66 0.54 -2.86 4.35
CA ILE A 66 0.05 -2.41 3.05
C ILE A 66 1.09 -2.75 1.98
N SER A 67 2.28 -2.13 2.08
CA SER A 67 3.29 -2.23 1.03
C SER A 67 3.85 -3.64 0.83
N GLY A 68 3.81 -4.50 1.84
CA GLY A 68 4.31 -5.87 1.73
C GLY A 68 3.62 -6.73 0.67
N ASN A 69 2.35 -6.43 0.37
CA ASN A 69 1.53 -7.14 -0.63
C ASN A 69 1.03 -6.22 -1.76
N ALA A 70 1.49 -4.97 -1.81
CA ALA A 70 1.15 -4.04 -2.87
C ALA A 70 1.89 -4.36 -4.18
N ALA A 71 1.29 -4.03 -5.31
CA ALA A 71 2.03 -3.91 -6.55
C ALA A 71 3.08 -2.80 -6.42
N VAL A 72 4.20 -2.95 -7.13
CA VAL A 72 5.19 -1.87 -7.25
C VAL A 72 5.46 -1.66 -8.72
N VAL A 73 5.37 -0.41 -9.15
CA VAL A 73 5.63 -0.02 -10.53
C VAL A 73 6.74 1.04 -10.60
N ASP A 74 7.45 1.11 -11.71
CA ASP A 74 8.42 2.16 -11.98
C ASP A 74 7.75 3.45 -12.50
N GLY A 75 8.54 4.48 -12.78
CA GLY A 75 8.06 5.75 -13.31
C GLY A 75 7.43 5.66 -14.70
N ALA A 76 7.66 4.57 -15.43
CA ALA A 76 7.04 4.26 -16.72
C ALA A 76 5.81 3.35 -16.60
N ASN A 77 5.35 3.08 -15.37
CA ASN A 77 4.28 2.13 -15.04
C ASN A 77 4.59 0.67 -15.39
N SER A 78 5.86 0.29 -15.53
CA SER A 78 6.23 -1.12 -15.68
C SER A 78 6.16 -1.82 -14.33
N VAL A 79 5.57 -3.00 -14.29
CA VAL A 79 5.41 -3.76 -13.04
C VAL A 79 6.76 -4.35 -12.61
N LEU A 80 7.25 -3.91 -11.45
CA LEU A 80 8.46 -4.44 -10.80
C LEU A 80 8.12 -5.59 -9.84
N ARG A 81 6.95 -5.53 -9.21
CA ARG A 81 6.40 -6.56 -8.35
C ARG A 81 4.89 -6.58 -8.47
N GLU A 82 4.31 -7.76 -8.67
CA GLU A 82 2.86 -7.97 -8.62
C GLU A 82 2.32 -7.77 -7.20
N GLY A 83 1.10 -7.28 -7.08
CA GLY A 83 0.38 -7.09 -5.83
C GLY A 83 -0.82 -8.01 -5.68
N THR A 84 -1.27 -8.20 -4.43
CA THR A 84 -2.43 -9.07 -4.12
C THR A 84 -3.49 -8.38 -3.25
N ASN A 85 -3.26 -7.12 -2.86
CA ASN A 85 -4.13 -6.42 -1.91
C ASN A 85 -4.82 -5.16 -2.48
N GLY A 86 -4.74 -4.94 -3.78
CA GLY A 86 -5.37 -3.78 -4.44
C GLY A 86 -4.64 -2.45 -4.24
N TRP A 87 -3.42 -2.48 -3.69
CA TRP A 87 -2.58 -1.30 -3.54
C TRP A 87 -1.46 -1.29 -4.57
N THR A 88 -1.06 -0.09 -4.99
CA THR A 88 0.07 0.12 -5.90
C THR A 88 1.00 1.17 -5.33
N CYS A 89 2.29 0.87 -5.26
CA CYS A 89 3.35 1.79 -4.85
C CYS A 89 4.18 2.22 -6.06
N LEU A 90 4.50 3.51 -6.16
CA LEU A 90 5.20 4.10 -7.30
C LEU A 90 5.98 5.35 -6.87
N PRO A 91 6.99 5.81 -7.66
CA PRO A 91 7.64 7.09 -7.42
C PRO A 91 6.67 8.23 -7.81
N ALA A 92 6.65 9.29 -7.02
CA ALA A 92 5.76 10.44 -7.25
C ALA A 92 6.49 11.78 -7.32
N ASN A 93 7.82 11.78 -7.30
CA ASN A 93 8.58 13.01 -7.50
C ASN A 93 8.28 13.58 -8.90
N PRO A 94 7.80 14.84 -9.02
CA PRO A 94 7.45 15.44 -10.30
C PRO A 94 8.57 15.43 -11.33
N ARG A 95 9.83 15.51 -10.88
CA ARG A 95 11.02 15.44 -11.74
C ARG A 95 11.14 14.06 -12.42
N GLY A 96 10.63 13.03 -11.77
CA GLY A 96 10.93 11.67 -12.17
C GLY A 96 9.71 10.78 -12.29
N MET A 97 8.56 11.34 -12.55
CA MET A 97 7.47 10.50 -13.06
C MET A 97 7.85 9.86 -14.40
N SER A 98 8.84 10.44 -15.07
CA SER A 98 9.62 9.80 -16.11
C SER A 98 10.98 9.46 -15.51
N ASP A 99 11.18 8.24 -15.10
CA ASP A 99 12.42 7.65 -14.63
C ASP A 99 13.67 8.50 -14.80
N PRO A 100 14.29 9.01 -13.75
CA PRO A 100 15.61 9.57 -13.88
C PRO A 100 16.53 8.43 -14.31
N GLY A 101 17.02 8.45 -15.53
CA GLY A 101 17.89 7.40 -16.09
C GLY A 101 19.14 7.09 -15.28
N SER A 102 19.39 7.88 -14.22
CA SER A 102 20.46 7.69 -13.22
C SER A 102 19.96 7.12 -11.88
N GLY A 103 18.66 6.91 -11.70
CA GLY A 103 18.04 6.56 -10.43
C GLY A 103 17.88 7.75 -9.48
N TRP A 104 17.37 7.47 -8.31
CA TRP A 104 17.19 8.42 -7.22
C TRP A 104 18.39 8.37 -6.27
N ASN A 105 18.70 9.47 -5.57
CA ASN A 105 19.75 9.45 -4.55
C ASN A 105 19.31 8.63 -3.31
N ASP A 106 18.03 8.70 -2.96
CA ASP A 106 17.44 7.98 -1.85
C ASP A 106 15.91 7.85 -2.01
N ALA A 107 15.25 7.18 -1.07
CA ALA A 107 13.80 7.00 -1.08
C ALA A 107 13.04 8.33 -0.88
N HIS A 108 13.61 9.32 -0.17
CA HIS A 108 12.97 10.63 0.00
C HIS A 108 12.93 11.39 -1.31
N GLU A 109 14.02 11.36 -2.09
CA GLU A 109 14.04 12.01 -3.40
C GLU A 109 13.04 11.36 -4.37
N ALA A 110 12.85 10.05 -4.29
CA ALA A 110 11.83 9.36 -5.10
C ALA A 110 10.40 9.80 -4.74
N MET A 111 10.18 10.38 -3.55
CA MET A 111 8.88 10.80 -3.02
C MET A 111 7.80 9.72 -3.26
N PRO A 112 8.02 8.46 -2.87
CA PRO A 112 7.13 7.39 -3.26
C PRO A 112 5.76 7.53 -2.60
N LEU A 113 4.73 7.08 -3.31
CA LEU A 113 3.40 6.93 -2.76
C LEU A 113 2.89 5.49 -2.92
N CYS A 114 2.01 5.06 -2.02
CA CYS A 114 1.20 3.85 -2.18
C CYS A 114 -0.27 4.27 -2.17
N ALA A 115 -1.00 3.92 -3.21
CA ALA A 115 -2.40 4.27 -3.38
C ALA A 115 -3.27 3.02 -3.53
N ASP A 116 -4.51 3.08 -3.02
CA ASP A 116 -5.52 2.10 -3.34
C ASP A 116 -6.07 2.34 -4.77
N GLU A 117 -7.00 1.50 -5.23
CA GLU A 117 -7.58 1.63 -6.58
C GLU A 117 -8.15 3.02 -6.86
N GLU A 118 -8.87 3.62 -5.90
CA GLU A 118 -9.42 4.96 -6.05
C GLU A 118 -8.32 6.02 -6.02
N GLY A 119 -7.31 5.82 -5.19
CA GLY A 119 -6.12 6.64 -5.16
C GLY A 119 -5.38 6.65 -6.50
N MET A 120 -5.28 5.51 -7.18
CA MET A 120 -4.69 5.43 -8.53
C MET A 120 -5.55 6.16 -9.57
N LYS A 121 -6.88 6.13 -9.49
CA LYS A 121 -7.76 6.97 -10.34
C LYS A 121 -7.50 8.46 -10.08
N TRP A 122 -7.33 8.84 -8.82
CA TRP A 122 -6.98 10.21 -8.45
C TRP A 122 -5.63 10.64 -9.03
N VAL A 123 -4.59 9.81 -8.87
CA VAL A 123 -3.25 10.08 -9.41
C VAL A 123 -3.31 10.26 -10.94
N ALA A 124 -3.99 9.37 -11.65
CA ALA A 124 -4.13 9.46 -13.09
C ALA A 124 -4.84 10.74 -13.55
N ALA A 125 -5.92 11.14 -12.86
CA ALA A 125 -6.63 12.38 -13.16
C ALA A 125 -5.77 13.62 -12.86
N TYR A 126 -5.04 13.62 -11.74
CA TYR A 126 -4.11 14.70 -11.39
C TYR A 126 -3.06 14.92 -12.48
N LEU A 127 -2.46 13.84 -12.98
CA LEU A 127 -1.46 13.90 -14.04
C LEU A 127 -2.02 14.39 -15.39
N ALA A 128 -3.28 14.04 -15.66
CA ALA A 128 -3.98 14.49 -16.87
C ALA A 128 -4.50 15.94 -16.76
N GLY A 129 -4.45 16.55 -15.57
CA GLY A 129 -5.10 17.84 -15.30
C GLY A 129 -6.62 17.76 -15.28
N ASP A 130 -7.17 16.58 -15.04
CA ASP A 130 -8.59 16.28 -15.06
C ASP A 130 -9.17 16.23 -13.64
N ARG A 131 -10.51 16.31 -13.56
CA ARG A 131 -11.21 16.06 -12.30
C ARG A 131 -11.38 14.54 -12.10
N PRO A 132 -10.95 13.98 -10.95
CA PRO A 132 -11.09 12.56 -10.70
C PRO A 132 -12.57 12.15 -10.58
N GLN A 133 -12.90 10.97 -11.10
CA GLN A 133 -14.19 10.32 -10.92
C GLN A 133 -13.98 9.12 -10.00
N LEU A 134 -14.40 9.27 -8.75
CA LEU A 134 -14.18 8.29 -7.69
C LEU A 134 -15.52 7.69 -7.26
N ASP A 135 -15.54 6.40 -6.99
CA ASP A 135 -16.72 5.67 -6.50
C ASP A 135 -16.79 5.67 -4.96
N ARG A 136 -15.67 5.93 -4.32
CA ARG A 136 -15.50 6.05 -2.85
C ARG A 136 -14.32 6.97 -2.53
N ASP A 137 -14.04 7.17 -1.26
CA ASP A 137 -12.84 7.90 -0.83
C ASP A 137 -11.57 7.19 -1.32
N ALA A 138 -10.63 7.97 -1.83
CA ALA A 138 -9.30 7.55 -2.24
C ALA A 138 -8.34 7.62 -1.04
N ILE A 139 -7.49 6.61 -0.89
CA ILE A 139 -6.47 6.58 0.16
C ILE A 139 -5.10 6.53 -0.49
N VAL A 140 -4.25 7.48 -0.10
CA VAL A 140 -2.87 7.57 -0.56
C VAL A 140 -1.96 7.72 0.66
N TRP A 141 -0.92 6.89 0.73
CA TRP A 141 0.15 6.99 1.71
C TRP A 141 1.41 7.57 1.07
N MET A 142 2.01 8.54 1.73
CA MET A 142 3.31 9.12 1.37
C MET A 142 4.08 9.39 2.67
N LEU A 143 4.86 8.39 3.13
CA LEU A 143 5.65 8.51 4.37
C LEU A 143 7.03 9.15 4.12
N HIS A 144 7.43 9.29 2.88
CA HIS A 144 8.66 9.93 2.44
C HIS A 144 8.36 11.02 1.42
N GLY A 145 9.31 11.88 1.20
CA GLY A 145 9.14 13.08 0.40
C GLY A 145 8.73 14.26 1.28
N ASP A 146 8.19 15.28 0.69
CA ASP A 146 7.79 16.52 1.38
C ASP A 146 8.89 17.01 2.36
N MET A 147 10.07 17.25 1.83
CA MET A 147 11.25 17.62 2.61
C MET A 147 11.17 19.07 3.12
N GLY A 148 9.98 19.49 3.59
CA GLY A 148 9.70 20.86 4.01
C GLY A 148 9.42 21.79 2.83
N GLU A 149 9.01 21.24 1.70
CA GLU A 149 8.62 22.01 0.52
C GLU A 149 7.39 22.89 0.79
N ASP A 150 7.42 24.07 0.21
CA ASP A 150 6.27 24.95 0.22
C ASP A 150 5.19 24.43 -0.75
N ASN A 151 4.19 23.72 -0.21
CA ASN A 151 3.07 23.20 -0.99
C ASN A 151 2.21 24.30 -1.64
N THR A 152 2.48 25.58 -1.38
CA THR A 152 1.83 26.69 -2.07
C THR A 152 2.41 26.93 -3.46
N THR A 153 3.61 26.45 -3.70
CA THR A 153 4.30 26.56 -5.00
C THR A 153 4.39 25.16 -5.63
N PRO A 154 3.50 24.81 -6.55
CA PRO A 154 3.54 23.49 -7.17
C PRO A 154 4.84 23.29 -7.95
N LEU A 155 5.33 22.04 -7.96
CA LEU A 155 6.50 21.61 -8.73
C LEU A 155 7.84 22.17 -8.24
N VAL A 156 7.98 22.41 -6.93
CA VAL A 156 9.30 22.59 -6.32
C VAL A 156 10.09 21.29 -6.48
N MET A 157 11.23 21.35 -7.11
CA MET A 157 11.96 20.18 -7.61
C MET A 157 13.15 19.81 -6.74
N SER A 158 13.50 20.63 -5.75
CA SER A 158 14.61 20.39 -4.84
C SER A 158 14.38 21.06 -3.50
N GLN A 159 14.95 20.50 -2.43
CA GLN A 159 14.91 21.12 -1.11
C GLN A 159 15.49 22.54 -1.07
N ALA A 160 16.45 22.85 -1.93
CA ALA A 160 17.02 24.20 -2.02
C ALA A 160 16.04 25.24 -2.57
N GLU A 161 15.00 24.79 -3.30
CA GLU A 161 13.95 25.65 -3.85
C GLU A 161 12.75 25.77 -2.91
N ALA A 162 12.67 24.90 -1.90
CA ALA A 162 11.57 24.84 -0.93
C ALA A 162 11.72 25.81 0.26
N ALA A 163 12.78 26.60 0.32
CA ALA A 163 13.13 27.45 1.47
C ALA A 163 12.49 28.83 1.43
#